data_e4d99709cf143866aaa88a1c11b714dd
#
_entry.id   e4d99709cf143866aaa88a1c11b714dd
#
_cell.length_a   1.000
_cell.length_b   1.000
_cell.length_c   1.000
_cell.angle_alpha   90.00
_cell.angle_beta   90.00
_cell.angle_gamma   90.00
#
_symmetry.space_group_name_H-M   'P 1'
#
loop_
_entity.id
_entity.type
_entity.pdbx_description
1 polymer ?
#
loop_
_entity_poly.entity_id
_entity_poly.type
_entity_poly.pdbx_seq_one_letter_code
_entity_poly.pdbx_strand_id
1 'polypeptide(L)'
;KTTNKFGPIVHAYTMQRAVEDQAVTPLLYEERIPDLEVNDRAIDAWFDRITDGLSEAQKDDLKRKYARKGEVYSADDRIRLIALDIATHFSKYINDGLKGQLACDSKISAIKYKKYLDEAGLFESAVVISPPDTREGNTEVDESKLPEVTKWWKDNVGTQDESVYTRNIISRFDTDDKLKLLIV
;
A
#
# COMPACT_ATOMS: atom_id res chain seq x y z
N LYS A 1 -1.60 2.45 33.09
CA LYS A 1 -2.02 3.87 33.26
C LYS A 1 -3.52 4.00 33.57
N THR A 2 -4.40 3.21 32.94
CA THR A 2 -5.86 3.27 33.10
C THR A 2 -6.30 2.84 34.48
N THR A 3 -5.81 1.72 34.99
CA THR A 3 -6.15 1.18 36.31
C THR A 3 -5.76 2.12 37.47
N ASN A 4 -4.70 2.90 37.31
CA ASN A 4 -4.27 3.88 38.31
C ASN A 4 -5.19 5.10 38.38
N LYS A 5 -5.93 5.40 37.28
CA LYS A 5 -6.86 6.55 37.24
C LYS A 5 -8.30 6.18 37.55
N PHE A 6 -8.73 4.99 37.16
CA PHE A 6 -10.14 4.58 37.15
C PHE A 6 -10.43 3.36 38.03
N GLY A 7 -9.42 2.84 38.75
CA GLY A 7 -9.56 1.65 39.57
C GLY A 7 -9.41 0.34 38.80
N PRO A 8 -9.64 -0.80 39.47
CA PRO A 8 -9.50 -2.12 38.84
C PRO A 8 -10.51 -2.33 37.72
N ILE A 9 -10.12 -3.16 36.73
CA ILE A 9 -11.01 -3.57 35.66
C ILE A 9 -12.10 -4.48 36.25
N VAL A 10 -13.34 -4.04 36.18
CA VAL A 10 -14.50 -4.76 36.74
C VAL A 10 -14.95 -5.88 35.79
N HIS A 11 -14.84 -5.66 34.48
CA HIS A 11 -15.20 -6.64 33.43
C HIS A 11 -14.36 -6.39 32.19
N ALA A 12 -13.94 -7.47 31.54
CA ALA A 12 -13.25 -7.41 30.25
C ALA A 12 -13.90 -8.39 29.26
N TYR A 13 -14.30 -7.88 28.11
CA TYR A 13 -14.69 -8.69 26.96
C TYR A 13 -13.47 -8.85 26.07
N THR A 14 -12.80 -9.98 26.20
CA THR A 14 -11.55 -10.23 25.49
C THR A 14 -11.79 -10.60 24.03
N MET A 15 -10.78 -10.41 23.16
CA MET A 15 -10.83 -10.84 21.76
C MET A 15 -11.11 -12.34 21.67
N GLN A 16 -10.47 -13.15 22.51
CA GLN A 16 -10.71 -14.60 22.54
C GLN A 16 -12.19 -14.90 22.78
N ARG A 17 -12.80 -14.28 23.77
CA ARG A 17 -14.22 -14.49 24.07
C ARG A 17 -15.12 -13.98 22.95
N ALA A 18 -14.76 -12.89 22.29
CA ALA A 18 -15.50 -12.38 21.14
C ALA A 18 -15.47 -13.35 19.95
N VAL A 19 -14.37 -14.08 19.76
CA VAL A 19 -14.26 -15.15 18.76
C VAL A 19 -15.09 -16.37 19.17
N GLU A 20 -15.01 -16.79 20.44
CA GLU A 20 -15.79 -17.93 20.97
C GLU A 20 -17.31 -17.65 20.86
N ASP A 21 -17.72 -16.41 21.15
CA ASP A 21 -19.12 -15.95 21.02
C ASP A 21 -19.52 -15.67 19.54
N GLN A 22 -18.61 -15.88 18.57
CA GLN A 22 -18.82 -15.62 17.13
C GLN A 22 -19.17 -14.16 16.81
N ALA A 23 -18.82 -13.23 17.70
CA ALA A 23 -19.04 -11.80 17.49
C ALA A 23 -18.00 -11.19 16.53
N VAL A 24 -16.83 -11.80 16.42
CA VAL A 24 -15.76 -11.46 15.49
C VAL A 24 -15.09 -12.70 14.95
N THR A 25 -14.48 -12.58 13.76
CA THR A 25 -13.64 -13.63 13.19
C THR A 25 -12.24 -13.62 13.83
N PRO A 26 -11.56 -14.78 13.96
CA PRO A 26 -10.20 -14.81 14.45
C PRO A 26 -9.26 -14.07 13.49
N LEU A 27 -8.27 -13.38 14.06
CA LEU A 27 -7.19 -12.77 13.29
C LEU A 27 -6.09 -13.81 13.07
N LEU A 28 -5.74 -14.01 11.82
CA LEU A 28 -4.57 -14.80 11.43
C LEU A 28 -3.45 -13.82 11.10
N TYR A 29 -2.29 -14.02 11.71
CA TYR A 29 -1.10 -13.23 11.46
C TYR A 29 -0.10 -14.05 10.65
N GLU A 30 0.39 -13.45 9.58
CA GLU A 30 1.51 -13.97 8.81
C GLU A 30 2.60 -12.89 8.80
N GLU A 31 3.77 -13.22 9.34
CA GLU A 31 4.95 -12.37 9.21
C GLU A 31 5.64 -12.68 7.89
N ARG A 32 5.78 -11.68 7.06
CA ARG A 32 6.52 -11.78 5.80
C ARG A 32 7.66 -10.79 5.86
N ILE A 33 8.87 -11.31 5.92
CA ILE A 33 10.08 -10.52 5.76
C ILE A 33 10.43 -10.61 4.29
N PRO A 34 10.27 -9.52 3.51
CA PRO A 34 10.73 -9.52 2.12
C PRO A 34 12.21 -9.83 2.16
N ASP A 35 12.64 -10.82 1.39
CA ASP A 35 14.05 -11.12 1.21
C ASP A 35 14.66 -9.90 0.51
N LEU A 36 15.24 -9.01 1.31
CA LEU A 36 15.90 -7.80 0.83
C LEU A 36 17.31 -8.11 0.28
N GLU A 37 17.79 -9.34 0.46
CA GLU A 37 18.85 -9.86 -0.38
C GLU A 37 18.26 -9.99 -1.77
N VAL A 38 18.76 -9.16 -2.68
CA VAL A 38 18.33 -9.05 -4.08
C VAL A 38 18.15 -10.47 -4.64
N ASN A 39 16.92 -10.95 -4.60
CA ASN A 39 16.59 -12.17 -5.30
C ASN A 39 16.44 -11.81 -6.79
N ASP A 40 17.57 -11.79 -7.49
CA ASP A 40 17.67 -11.47 -8.92
C ASP A 40 16.59 -12.19 -9.72
N ARG A 41 16.23 -13.42 -9.33
CA ARG A 41 15.18 -14.20 -10.00
C ARG A 41 13.78 -13.61 -9.85
N ALA A 42 13.45 -13.04 -8.69
CA ALA A 42 12.14 -12.43 -8.49
C ALA A 42 12.04 -11.09 -9.24
N ILE A 43 13.14 -10.35 -9.29
CA ILE A 43 13.25 -9.10 -10.05
C ILE A 43 13.20 -9.40 -11.56
N ASP A 44 13.91 -10.41 -12.01
CA ASP A 44 13.88 -10.82 -13.42
C ASP A 44 12.48 -11.30 -13.84
N ALA A 45 11.82 -12.14 -13.04
CA ALA A 45 10.47 -12.61 -13.33
C ALA A 45 9.42 -11.47 -13.31
N TRP A 46 9.59 -10.47 -12.43
CA TRP A 46 8.77 -9.27 -12.43
C TRP A 46 9.04 -8.43 -13.68
N PHE A 47 10.33 -8.23 -14.00
CA PHE A 47 10.74 -7.47 -15.17
C PHE A 47 10.20 -8.09 -16.47
N ASP A 48 10.33 -9.41 -16.63
CA ASP A 48 9.84 -10.13 -17.81
C ASP A 48 8.32 -9.98 -17.97
N ARG A 49 7.58 -9.96 -16.84
CA ARG A 49 6.13 -9.78 -16.86
C ARG A 49 5.70 -8.38 -17.26
N ILE A 50 6.32 -7.32 -16.68
CA ILE A 50 5.95 -5.94 -17.00
C ILE A 50 6.44 -5.51 -18.39
N THR A 51 7.40 -6.23 -18.95
CA THR A 51 7.92 -6.01 -20.29
C THR A 51 7.32 -6.98 -21.33
N ASP A 52 6.35 -7.78 -20.90
CA ASP A 52 5.61 -8.64 -21.82
C ASP A 52 4.93 -7.79 -22.91
N GLY A 53 5.16 -8.16 -24.18
CA GLY A 53 4.73 -7.37 -25.34
C GLY A 53 5.72 -6.31 -25.85
N LEU A 54 6.85 -6.08 -25.18
CA LEU A 54 7.93 -5.22 -25.69
C LEU A 54 8.91 -6.03 -26.55
N SER A 55 9.56 -5.35 -27.50
CA SER A 55 10.65 -5.95 -28.27
C SER A 55 11.88 -6.20 -27.39
N GLU A 56 12.71 -7.18 -27.74
CA GLU A 56 13.95 -7.50 -27.00
C GLU A 56 14.87 -6.29 -26.86
N ALA A 57 14.97 -5.43 -27.89
CA ALA A 57 15.76 -4.20 -27.82
C ALA A 57 15.23 -3.21 -26.77
N GLN A 58 13.91 -3.11 -26.62
CA GLN A 58 13.27 -2.28 -25.58
C GLN A 58 13.45 -2.87 -24.19
N LYS A 59 13.36 -4.19 -24.05
CA LYS A 59 13.64 -4.91 -22.82
C LYS A 59 15.09 -4.70 -22.37
N ASP A 60 16.05 -4.81 -23.28
CA ASP A 60 17.46 -4.60 -22.98
C ASP A 60 17.79 -3.16 -22.59
N ASP A 61 17.13 -2.17 -23.20
CA ASP A 61 17.30 -0.77 -22.81
C ASP A 61 16.74 -0.50 -21.41
N LEU A 62 15.58 -1.07 -21.11
CA LEU A 62 14.98 -1.02 -19.77
C LEU A 62 15.84 -1.76 -18.73
N LYS A 63 16.34 -2.96 -19.03
CA LYS A 63 17.27 -3.68 -18.14
C LYS A 63 18.52 -2.85 -17.83
N ARG A 64 19.11 -2.21 -18.81
CA ARG A 64 20.27 -1.32 -18.61
C ARG A 64 19.95 -0.10 -17.75
N LYS A 65 18.78 0.50 -17.93
CA LYS A 65 18.32 1.65 -17.11
C LYS A 65 18.06 1.25 -15.66
N TYR A 66 17.55 0.05 -15.44
CA TYR A 66 17.28 -0.46 -14.09
C TYR A 66 18.54 -1.02 -13.41
N ALA A 67 19.42 -1.71 -14.13
CA ALA A 67 20.68 -2.24 -13.59
C ALA A 67 21.65 -1.14 -13.11
N ARG A 68 21.63 0.03 -13.75
CA ARG A 68 22.47 1.18 -13.31
C ARG A 68 22.06 1.79 -11.98
N LYS A 69 20.87 1.48 -11.45
CA LYS A 69 20.38 1.94 -10.15
C LYS A 69 20.77 1.03 -8.99
N GLY A 70 21.52 -0.03 -9.24
CA GLY A 70 21.83 -1.09 -8.26
C GLY A 70 22.84 -0.75 -7.16
N GLU A 71 23.30 0.50 -7.04
CA GLU A 71 24.34 0.84 -6.04
C GLU A 71 23.82 1.58 -4.80
N VAL A 72 22.55 1.95 -4.71
CA VAL A 72 22.02 2.58 -3.49
C VAL A 72 20.64 2.01 -3.21
N TYR A 73 20.52 1.21 -2.15
CA TYR A 73 19.24 0.85 -1.55
C TYR A 73 18.55 2.12 -1.05
N SER A 74 17.85 2.80 -1.94
CA SER A 74 17.03 3.94 -1.58
C SER A 74 15.76 3.43 -0.87
N ALA A 75 15.15 4.30 -0.06
CA ALA A 75 13.82 4.02 0.51
C ALA A 75 12.80 3.63 -0.57
N ASP A 76 12.98 4.11 -1.80
CA ASP A 76 12.15 3.80 -2.96
C ASP A 76 12.28 2.36 -3.43
N ASP A 77 13.51 1.82 -3.48
CA ASP A 77 13.74 0.43 -3.89
C ASP A 77 13.12 -0.54 -2.89
N ARG A 78 13.19 -0.22 -1.59
CA ARG A 78 12.52 -0.99 -0.55
C ARG A 78 11.00 -1.02 -0.74
N ILE A 79 10.36 0.14 -0.95
CA ILE A 79 8.93 0.23 -1.20
C ILE A 79 8.55 -0.58 -2.44
N ARG A 80 9.35 -0.51 -3.48
CA ARG A 80 9.14 -1.24 -4.74
C ARG A 80 9.20 -2.76 -4.54
N LEU A 81 10.19 -3.27 -3.80
CA LEU A 81 10.30 -4.70 -3.50
C LEU A 81 9.14 -5.20 -2.64
N ILE A 82 8.75 -4.43 -1.63
CA ILE A 82 7.57 -4.74 -0.80
C ILE A 82 6.30 -4.72 -1.65
N ALA A 83 6.13 -3.74 -2.53
CA ALA A 83 4.98 -3.67 -3.43
C ALA A 83 4.89 -4.91 -4.35
N LEU A 84 6.03 -5.39 -4.85
CA LEU A 84 6.09 -6.62 -5.66
C LEU A 84 5.71 -7.86 -4.84
N ASP A 85 6.23 -7.98 -3.61
CA ASP A 85 5.85 -9.08 -2.71
C ASP A 85 4.34 -9.05 -2.41
N ILE A 86 3.79 -7.88 -2.08
CA ILE A 86 2.35 -7.70 -1.88
C ILE A 86 1.58 -8.10 -3.13
N ALA A 87 1.99 -7.61 -4.31
CA ALA A 87 1.30 -7.87 -5.56
C ALA A 87 1.26 -9.37 -5.89
N THR A 88 2.39 -10.05 -5.76
CA THR A 88 2.50 -11.48 -6.08
C THR A 88 1.81 -12.36 -5.03
N HIS A 89 1.89 -12.00 -3.76
CA HIS A 89 1.23 -12.73 -2.69
C HIS A 89 -0.28 -12.55 -2.75
N PHE A 90 -0.75 -11.32 -2.76
CA PHE A 90 -2.18 -11.01 -2.71
C PHE A 90 -2.92 -11.49 -3.97
N SER A 91 -2.27 -11.49 -5.14
CA SER A 91 -2.88 -12.00 -6.38
C SER A 91 -3.36 -13.46 -6.28
N LYS A 92 -2.79 -14.25 -5.36
CA LYS A 92 -3.21 -15.63 -5.11
C LYS A 92 -4.59 -15.72 -4.45
N TYR A 93 -4.99 -14.69 -3.70
CA TYR A 93 -6.22 -14.64 -2.92
C TYR A 93 -7.33 -13.82 -3.57
N ILE A 94 -7.03 -13.05 -4.61
CA ILE A 94 -8.01 -12.18 -5.29
C ILE A 94 -9.15 -12.98 -5.90
N ASN A 95 -8.83 -14.16 -6.44
CA ASN A 95 -9.81 -15.04 -7.10
C ASN A 95 -10.86 -15.58 -6.12
N ASP A 96 -10.56 -15.61 -4.81
CA ASP A 96 -11.48 -16.02 -3.76
C ASP A 96 -12.42 -14.89 -3.29
N GLY A 97 -12.45 -13.77 -4.02
CA GLY A 97 -13.30 -12.62 -3.70
C GLY A 97 -12.76 -11.74 -2.56
N LEU A 98 -11.56 -12.03 -2.07
CA LEU A 98 -10.96 -11.25 -0.98
C LEU A 98 -10.57 -9.85 -1.44
N LYS A 99 -10.68 -8.90 -0.50
CA LYS A 99 -10.23 -7.52 -0.64
C LYS A 99 -9.25 -7.21 0.49
N GLY A 100 -8.30 -6.31 0.23
CA GLY A 100 -7.22 -5.98 1.14
C GLY A 100 -7.14 -4.52 1.50
N GLN A 101 -6.43 -4.24 2.58
CA GLN A 101 -6.06 -2.89 2.99
C GLN A 101 -4.58 -2.85 3.31
N LEU A 102 -3.86 -1.92 2.72
CA LEU A 102 -2.45 -1.65 2.96
C LEU A 102 -2.32 -0.37 3.79
N ALA A 103 -1.90 -0.51 5.04
CA ALA A 103 -1.57 0.62 5.89
C ALA A 103 -0.12 1.07 5.65
N CYS A 104 0.07 2.34 5.36
CA CYS A 104 1.37 2.94 5.08
C CYS A 104 1.81 3.84 6.23
N ASP A 105 3.12 4.02 6.36
CA ASP A 105 3.74 4.90 7.35
C ASP A 105 3.59 6.39 7.01
N SER A 106 3.36 6.70 5.75
CA SER A 106 3.26 8.08 5.27
C SER A 106 2.44 8.19 3.98
N LYS A 107 1.91 9.39 3.72
CA LYS A 107 1.17 9.69 2.48
C LYS A 107 2.03 9.48 1.23
N ILE A 108 3.32 9.80 1.31
CA ILE A 108 4.23 9.60 0.20
C ILE A 108 4.48 8.12 -0.07
N SER A 109 4.60 7.31 0.98
CA SER A 109 4.70 5.85 0.83
C SER A 109 3.44 5.28 0.17
N ALA A 110 2.26 5.74 0.58
CA ALA A 110 0.99 5.31 -0.03
C ALA A 110 0.94 5.62 -1.54
N ILE A 111 1.38 6.82 -1.95
CA ILE A 111 1.47 7.22 -3.36
C ILE A 111 2.46 6.34 -4.13
N LYS A 112 3.62 6.03 -3.52
CA LYS A 112 4.64 5.19 -4.13
C LYS A 112 4.18 3.73 -4.26
N TYR A 113 3.55 3.18 -3.21
CA TYR A 113 2.94 1.85 -3.30
C TYR A 113 1.92 1.77 -4.43
N LYS A 114 1.02 2.76 -4.54
CA LYS A 114 0.06 2.83 -5.64
C LYS A 114 0.74 2.75 -7.01
N LYS A 115 1.77 3.57 -7.20
CA LYS A 115 2.54 3.57 -8.45
C LYS A 115 3.12 2.19 -8.78
N TYR A 116 3.80 1.56 -7.83
CA TYR A 116 4.44 0.27 -8.07
C TYR A 116 3.45 -0.90 -8.21
N LEU A 117 2.32 -0.84 -7.50
CA LEU A 117 1.25 -1.82 -7.67
C LEU A 117 0.55 -1.68 -9.04
N ASP A 118 0.38 -0.45 -9.52
CA ASP A 118 -0.14 -0.22 -10.88
C ASP A 118 0.83 -0.68 -11.96
N GLU A 119 2.14 -0.48 -11.76
CA GLU A 119 3.17 -1.01 -12.65
C GLU A 119 3.16 -2.55 -12.70
N ALA A 120 2.87 -3.20 -11.57
CA ALA A 120 2.71 -4.65 -11.51
C ALA A 120 1.45 -5.14 -12.25
N GLY A 121 0.38 -4.35 -12.29
CA GLY A 121 -0.82 -4.57 -13.10
C GLY A 121 -1.61 -5.84 -12.76
N LEU A 122 -1.48 -6.39 -11.55
CA LEU A 122 -2.12 -7.65 -11.17
C LEU A 122 -3.55 -7.46 -10.64
N PHE A 123 -3.86 -6.29 -10.10
CA PHE A 123 -5.17 -5.91 -9.58
C PHE A 123 -5.29 -4.39 -9.49
N GLU A 124 -6.49 -3.91 -9.34
CA GLU A 124 -6.74 -2.48 -9.14
C GLU A 124 -6.64 -2.11 -7.67
N SER A 125 -5.95 -0.99 -7.39
CA SER A 125 -5.83 -0.40 -6.06
C SER A 125 -6.27 1.06 -6.05
N ALA A 126 -6.65 1.58 -4.89
CA ALA A 126 -6.98 2.99 -4.70
C ALA A 126 -6.33 3.54 -3.43
N VAL A 127 -5.93 4.81 -3.47
CA VAL A 127 -5.33 5.50 -2.33
C VAL A 127 -6.38 6.32 -1.60
N VAL A 128 -6.41 6.19 -0.28
CA VAL A 128 -7.25 7.01 0.61
C VAL A 128 -6.33 7.67 1.63
N ILE A 129 -5.97 8.90 1.39
CA ILE A 129 -5.12 9.72 2.28
C ILE A 129 -5.82 11.05 2.55
N SER A 130 -5.48 11.69 3.66
CA SER A 130 -5.97 13.04 3.98
C SER A 130 -5.26 14.11 3.13
N PRO A 131 -5.84 15.32 2.99
CA PRO A 131 -5.21 16.43 2.28
C PRO A 131 -3.78 16.72 2.74
N PRO A 132 -2.96 17.36 1.92
CA PRO A 132 -1.67 17.86 2.34
C PRO A 132 -1.84 18.78 3.56
N ASP A 133 -1.05 18.55 4.60
CA ASP A 133 -1.05 19.46 5.75
C ASP A 133 -0.16 20.67 5.44
N THR A 134 -0.77 21.83 5.30
CA THR A 134 -0.09 23.09 4.96
C THR A 134 0.03 24.02 6.17
N ARG A 135 -0.29 23.55 7.38
CA ARG A 135 -0.20 24.38 8.59
C ARG A 135 1.28 24.67 8.93
N GLU A 136 1.59 25.95 9.06
CA GLU A 136 2.93 26.37 9.49
C GLU A 136 3.28 25.81 10.88
N GLY A 137 4.52 25.31 11.02
CA GLY A 137 5.05 24.83 12.30
C GLY A 137 4.66 23.41 12.67
N ASN A 138 4.06 22.63 11.79
CA ASN A 138 3.83 21.21 12.04
C ASN A 138 5.12 20.41 11.83
N THR A 139 5.81 20.08 12.93
CA THR A 139 7.10 19.35 12.92
C THR A 139 6.97 17.89 12.50
N GLU A 140 5.75 17.37 12.38
CA GLU A 140 5.51 15.99 11.92
C GLU A 140 5.45 15.87 10.39
N VAL A 141 5.43 16.99 9.67
CA VAL A 141 5.39 17.01 8.21
C VAL A 141 6.79 17.17 7.65
N ASP A 142 7.23 16.21 6.88
CA ASP A 142 8.43 16.35 6.05
C ASP A 142 8.11 17.30 4.87
N GLU A 143 8.47 18.57 5.03
CA GLU A 143 8.21 19.63 4.04
C GLU A 143 8.79 19.30 2.66
N SER A 144 9.87 18.52 2.59
CA SER A 144 10.48 18.12 1.33
C SER A 144 9.59 17.25 0.46
N LYS A 145 8.66 16.50 1.08
CA LYS A 145 7.72 15.59 0.40
C LYS A 145 6.36 16.22 0.11
N LEU A 146 6.09 17.39 0.69
CA LEU A 146 4.82 18.11 0.51
C LEU A 146 4.48 18.43 -0.95
N PRO A 147 5.41 18.84 -1.83
CA PRO A 147 5.11 19.12 -3.23
C PRO A 147 4.58 17.90 -3.99
N GLU A 148 5.11 16.70 -3.71
CA GLU A 148 4.69 15.45 -4.37
C GLU A 148 3.28 15.04 -3.94
N VAL A 149 2.99 15.11 -2.63
CA VAL A 149 1.65 14.86 -2.08
C VAL A 149 0.63 15.87 -2.61
N THR A 150 1.00 17.16 -2.68
CA THR A 150 0.15 18.22 -3.20
C THR A 150 -0.16 18.01 -4.68
N LYS A 151 0.84 17.64 -5.47
CA LYS A 151 0.64 17.31 -6.88
C LYS A 151 -0.30 16.13 -7.04
N TRP A 152 -0.04 15.03 -6.32
CA TRP A 152 -0.89 13.85 -6.37
C TRP A 152 -2.34 14.18 -6.01
N TRP A 153 -2.54 14.95 -4.94
CA TRP A 153 -3.87 15.40 -4.49
C TRP A 153 -4.60 16.19 -5.58
N LYS A 154 -3.91 17.15 -6.18
CA LYS A 154 -4.45 17.94 -7.28
C LYS A 154 -4.86 17.08 -8.47
N ASP A 155 -4.03 16.11 -8.82
CA ASP A 155 -4.22 15.28 -10.02
C ASP A 155 -5.33 14.22 -9.81
N ASN A 156 -5.54 13.74 -8.58
CA ASN A 156 -6.47 12.62 -8.28
C ASN A 156 -7.75 13.05 -7.57
N VAL A 157 -7.70 14.07 -6.72
CA VAL A 157 -8.85 14.57 -5.95
C VAL A 157 -9.35 15.91 -6.50
N GLY A 158 -8.41 16.77 -6.94
CA GLY A 158 -8.72 18.07 -7.52
C GLY A 158 -9.35 19.01 -6.50
N THR A 159 -10.51 19.56 -6.86
CA THR A 159 -11.31 20.48 -6.03
C THR A 159 -12.41 19.75 -5.25
N GLN A 160 -12.48 18.43 -5.33
CA GLN A 160 -13.48 17.64 -4.63
C GLN A 160 -13.22 17.68 -3.12
N ASP A 161 -14.31 17.69 -2.35
CA ASP A 161 -14.20 17.53 -0.89
C ASP A 161 -13.64 16.15 -0.52
N GLU A 162 -12.72 16.12 0.46
CA GLU A 162 -12.08 14.90 0.94
C GLU A 162 -13.09 13.82 1.33
N SER A 163 -14.14 14.21 2.04
CA SER A 163 -15.14 13.27 2.52
C SER A 163 -15.96 12.65 1.39
N VAL A 164 -16.18 13.40 0.32
CA VAL A 164 -16.85 12.93 -0.89
C VAL A 164 -15.94 11.98 -1.66
N TYR A 165 -14.67 12.35 -1.85
CA TYR A 165 -13.69 11.48 -2.48
C TYR A 165 -13.57 10.14 -1.75
N THR A 166 -13.32 10.18 -0.44
CA THR A 166 -13.17 8.99 0.40
C THR A 166 -14.41 8.10 0.36
N ARG A 167 -15.60 8.69 0.48
CA ARG A 167 -16.87 7.95 0.40
C ARG A 167 -17.05 7.26 -0.95
N ASN A 168 -16.70 7.93 -2.04
CA ASN A 168 -16.79 7.35 -3.38
C ASN A 168 -15.85 6.17 -3.55
N ILE A 169 -14.61 6.28 -3.05
CA ILE A 169 -13.64 5.17 -3.10
C ILE A 169 -14.11 4.00 -2.24
N ILE A 170 -14.60 4.24 -1.02
CA ILE A 170 -15.12 3.19 -0.14
C ILE A 170 -16.34 2.51 -0.77
N SER A 171 -17.29 3.29 -1.29
CA SER A 171 -18.46 2.72 -1.97
C SER A 171 -18.06 1.88 -3.18
N ARG A 172 -17.09 2.35 -3.96
CA ARG A 172 -16.53 1.59 -5.06
C ARG A 172 -15.82 0.33 -4.59
N PHE A 173 -15.07 0.41 -3.51
CA PHE A 173 -14.40 -0.75 -2.92
C PHE A 173 -15.39 -1.82 -2.49
N ASP A 174 -16.56 -1.46 -1.98
CA ASP A 174 -17.59 -2.42 -1.58
C ASP A 174 -18.26 -3.09 -2.79
N THR A 175 -18.52 -2.33 -3.86
CA THR A 175 -19.40 -2.75 -4.96
C THR A 175 -18.67 -3.18 -6.23
N ASP A 176 -17.44 -2.70 -6.47
CA ASP A 176 -16.66 -3.00 -7.67
C ASP A 176 -15.67 -4.14 -7.40
N ASP A 177 -15.88 -5.27 -8.07
CA ASP A 177 -14.99 -6.41 -7.96
C ASP A 177 -13.60 -6.21 -8.56
N LYS A 178 -13.37 -5.16 -9.32
CA LYS A 178 -12.04 -4.85 -9.87
C LYS A 178 -11.15 -4.18 -8.85
N LEU A 179 -11.72 -3.34 -7.98
CA LEU A 179 -10.96 -2.66 -6.92
C LEU A 179 -10.74 -3.61 -5.76
N LYS A 180 -9.53 -4.13 -5.64
CA LYS A 180 -9.16 -5.19 -4.68
C LYS A 180 -8.38 -4.70 -3.47
N LEU A 181 -7.69 -3.55 -3.56
CA LEU A 181 -6.82 -3.07 -2.49
C LEU A 181 -7.06 -1.57 -2.22
N LEU A 182 -7.28 -1.23 -0.94
CA LEU A 182 -7.16 0.15 -0.46
C LEU A 182 -5.78 0.39 0.13
N ILE A 183 -5.18 1.53 -0.18
CA ILE A 183 -3.90 2.00 0.35
C ILE A 183 -4.20 3.22 1.23
N VAL A 184 -3.91 3.13 2.53
CA VAL A 184 -4.24 4.13 3.55
C VAL A 184 -3.04 4.60 4.34
#